data_a22b50e662e7f82074ff32e91a4bd3c3
#
_entry.id   a22b50e662e7f82074ff32e91a4bd3c3
#
_cell.length_a   1.000
_cell.length_b   1.000
_cell.length_c   1.000
_cell.angle_alpha   90.00
_cell.angle_beta   90.00
_cell.angle_gamma   90.00
#
_symmetry.space_group_name_H-M   'P 1'
#
loop_
_entity.id
_entity.type
_entity.pdbx_description
1 polymer ?
#
loop_
_entity_poly.entity_id
_entity_poly.type
_entity_poly.pdbx_seq_one_letter_code
_entity_poly.pdbx_strand_id
1 'polypeptide(L)'
;MRIEKRQVEGQPLTVIVEYPEWNNSVQSLIGKIEKMDLSFVGRSEDRSVSIGISDIYYIENVERKLFLYTKDEVFRLDGTMPDIESRIFDTGLVRISRTCIMNTDKLREIKQIRNSHLEAVLDNDEKLIVSRKYLPEIKKVFRKEGV
;
A
#
# COMPACT_ATOMS: atom_id res chain seq x y z
N MET A 1 -2.75 22.74 1.31
CA MET A 1 -2.00 22.14 2.44
C MET A 1 -0.63 22.82 2.54
N ARG A 2 -0.25 23.23 3.71
CA ARG A 2 1.07 23.84 3.95
C ARG A 2 1.88 22.93 4.85
N ILE A 3 3.14 22.70 4.53
CA ILE A 3 4.05 21.89 5.32
C ILE A 3 5.14 22.79 5.90
N GLU A 4 5.25 22.81 7.22
CA GLU A 4 6.32 23.49 7.92
C GLU A 4 7.27 22.46 8.51
N LYS A 5 8.57 22.75 8.45
CA LYS A 5 9.60 21.87 8.98
C LYS A 5 10.36 22.63 10.06
N ARG A 6 10.57 22.00 11.20
CA ARG A 6 11.30 22.59 12.32
C ARG A 6 12.21 21.56 12.93
N GLN A 7 13.50 21.88 13.04
CA GLN A 7 14.45 21.03 13.75
C GLN A 7 14.43 21.39 15.23
N VAL A 8 14.14 20.41 16.09
CA VAL A 8 14.11 20.59 17.54
C VAL A 8 14.97 19.49 18.16
N GLU A 9 16.11 19.87 18.72
CA GLU A 9 17.03 18.92 19.34
C GLU A 9 16.43 18.29 20.60
N GLY A 10 16.72 17.02 20.82
CA GLY A 10 16.30 16.29 22.00
C GLY A 10 14.85 15.83 22.00
N GLN A 11 14.15 16.02 20.90
CA GLN A 11 12.77 15.56 20.79
C GLN A 11 12.64 14.45 19.74
N PRO A 12 11.70 13.51 19.92
CA PRO A 12 11.42 12.52 18.90
C PRO A 12 10.81 13.19 17.66
N LEU A 13 10.88 12.51 16.53
CA LEU A 13 10.18 12.95 15.33
C LEU A 13 8.67 13.11 15.64
N THR A 14 8.17 14.31 15.47
CA THR A 14 6.79 14.66 15.81
C THR A 14 6.11 15.28 14.58
N VAL A 15 4.89 14.84 14.30
CA VAL A 15 4.06 15.42 13.25
C VAL A 15 2.85 16.06 13.91
N ILE A 16 2.63 17.35 13.63
CA ILE A 16 1.48 18.10 14.13
C ILE A 16 0.59 18.42 12.93
N VAL A 17 -0.66 18.05 13.02
CA VAL A 17 -1.64 18.33 11.96
C VAL A 17 -2.62 19.40 12.47
N GLU A 18 -2.57 20.57 11.87
CA GLU A 18 -3.50 21.67 12.16
C GLU A 18 -4.54 21.75 11.05
N TYR A 19 -5.79 21.87 11.41
CA TYR A 19 -6.90 21.88 10.45
C TYR A 19 -8.01 22.81 10.90
N PRO A 20 -8.69 23.51 9.94
CA PRO A 20 -9.79 24.41 10.29
C PRO A 20 -11.06 23.68 10.71
N GLU A 21 -11.33 22.52 10.09
CA GLU A 21 -12.50 21.69 10.37
C GLU A 21 -12.14 20.23 10.20
N TRP A 22 -12.70 19.39 11.07
CA TRP A 22 -12.58 17.95 10.91
C TRP A 22 -13.40 17.48 9.70
N ASN A 23 -12.76 16.76 8.77
CA ASN A 23 -13.43 16.20 7.61
C ASN A 23 -12.75 14.89 7.20
N ASN A 24 -13.29 14.25 6.16
CA ASN A 24 -12.76 12.96 5.69
C ASN A 24 -11.32 13.06 5.17
N SER A 25 -10.95 14.19 4.59
CA SER A 25 -9.58 14.39 4.10
C SER A 25 -8.57 14.47 5.23
N VAL A 26 -8.93 15.17 6.32
CA VAL A 26 -8.09 15.26 7.52
C VAL A 26 -7.98 13.89 8.18
N GLN A 27 -9.09 13.19 8.33
CA GLN A 27 -9.12 11.85 8.92
C GLN A 27 -8.24 10.88 8.13
N SER A 28 -8.35 10.90 6.81
CA SER A 28 -7.56 10.05 5.93
C SER A 28 -6.06 10.34 6.03
N LEU A 29 -5.70 11.63 6.07
CA LEU A 29 -4.29 12.03 6.22
C LEU A 29 -3.71 11.55 7.54
N ILE A 30 -4.42 11.78 8.63
CA ILE A 30 -3.97 11.35 9.97
C ILE A 30 -3.85 9.84 10.03
N GLY A 31 -4.83 9.10 9.49
CA GLY A 31 -4.79 7.64 9.42
C GLY A 31 -3.57 7.12 8.69
N LYS A 32 -3.21 7.74 7.56
CA LYS A 32 -2.00 7.37 6.81
C LYS A 32 -0.73 7.63 7.61
N ILE A 33 -0.65 8.78 8.29
CA ILE A 33 0.51 9.11 9.12
C ILE A 33 0.65 8.11 10.27
N GLU A 34 -0.44 7.82 10.98
CA GLU A 34 -0.43 6.87 12.10
C GLU A 34 0.01 5.47 11.67
N LYS A 35 -0.22 5.09 10.43
CA LYS A 35 0.13 3.77 9.89
C LYS A 35 1.45 3.73 9.15
N MET A 36 2.19 4.83 9.09
CA MET A 36 3.50 4.84 8.42
C MET A 36 4.49 3.88 9.05
N ASP A 37 4.34 3.58 10.33
CA ASP A 37 5.19 2.63 11.04
C ASP A 37 4.73 1.17 10.89
N LEU A 38 3.63 0.93 10.17
CA LEU A 38 3.15 -0.44 9.95
C LEU A 38 4.18 -1.22 9.15
N SER A 39 4.53 -2.38 9.66
CA SER A 39 5.44 -3.28 8.99
C SER A 39 4.92 -4.71 9.03
N PHE A 40 5.46 -5.54 8.15
CA PHE A 40 5.21 -6.97 8.11
C PHE A 40 6.51 -7.71 8.28
N VAL A 41 6.46 -8.87 8.94
CA VAL A 41 7.64 -9.72 9.06
C VAL A 41 7.63 -10.70 7.90
N GLY A 42 8.57 -10.51 7.00
CA GLY A 42 8.79 -11.41 5.88
C GLY A 42 9.89 -12.43 6.19
N ARG A 43 9.71 -13.65 5.73
CA ARG A 43 10.71 -14.72 5.92
C ARG A 43 11.30 -15.11 4.58
N SER A 44 12.63 -15.23 4.56
CA SER A 44 13.39 -15.69 3.39
C SER A 44 14.51 -16.60 3.90
N GLU A 45 14.42 -17.89 3.60
CA GLU A 45 15.36 -18.89 4.10
C GLU A 45 15.47 -18.81 5.63
N ASP A 46 16.66 -18.47 6.16
CA ASP A 46 16.91 -18.37 7.60
C ASP A 46 16.72 -16.96 8.16
N ARG A 47 16.26 -16.01 7.33
CA ARG A 47 16.09 -14.61 7.72
C ARG A 47 14.64 -14.27 8.01
N SER A 48 14.45 -13.46 9.04
CA SER A 48 13.19 -12.75 9.27
C SER A 48 13.48 -11.25 9.14
N VAL A 49 12.74 -10.57 8.30
CA VAL A 49 12.98 -9.16 7.97
C VAL A 49 11.72 -8.35 8.23
N SER A 50 11.85 -7.25 8.94
CA SER A 50 10.75 -6.28 9.09
C SER A 50 10.68 -5.42 7.83
N ILE A 51 9.53 -5.46 7.16
CA ILE A 51 9.33 -4.76 5.89
C ILE A 51 8.26 -3.69 6.07
N GLY A 52 8.64 -2.44 5.94
CA GLY A 52 7.72 -1.31 6.00
C GLY A 52 6.86 -1.21 4.74
N ILE A 53 5.72 -0.56 4.86
CA ILE A 53 4.79 -0.41 3.74
C ILE A 53 5.46 0.23 2.53
N SER A 54 6.34 1.21 2.74
CA SER A 54 7.01 1.91 1.64
C SER A 54 7.88 1.01 0.76
N ASP A 55 8.27 -0.15 1.27
CA ASP A 55 9.11 -1.11 0.52
C ASP A 55 8.28 -2.22 -0.15
N ILE A 56 6.99 -2.28 0.13
CA ILE A 56 6.11 -3.32 -0.41
C ILE A 56 5.62 -2.91 -1.79
N TYR A 57 5.78 -3.79 -2.76
CA TYR A 57 5.20 -3.63 -4.09
C TYR A 57 3.83 -4.30 -4.19
N TYR A 58 3.75 -5.56 -3.81
CA TYR A 58 2.48 -6.27 -3.74
C TYR A 58 2.58 -7.51 -2.87
N ILE A 59 1.43 -8.03 -2.47
CA ILE A 59 1.30 -9.26 -1.71
C ILE A 59 0.41 -10.18 -2.53
N GLU A 60 0.83 -11.41 -2.72
CA GLU A 60 0.11 -12.38 -3.54
C GLU A 60 -0.08 -13.70 -2.80
N ASN A 61 -1.28 -14.25 -2.95
CA ASN A 61 -1.58 -15.60 -2.46
C ASN A 61 -1.39 -16.59 -3.61
N VAL A 62 -0.44 -17.50 -3.44
CA VAL A 62 -0.15 -18.57 -4.41
C VAL A 62 -0.21 -19.88 -3.66
N GLU A 63 -1.09 -20.77 -4.08
CA GLU A 63 -1.26 -22.10 -3.46
C GLU A 63 -1.43 -22.03 -1.94
N ARG A 64 -2.30 -21.12 -1.48
CA ARG A 64 -2.61 -20.92 -0.06
C ARG A 64 -1.45 -20.36 0.76
N LYS A 65 -0.43 -19.85 0.11
CA LYS A 65 0.73 -19.22 0.75
C LYS A 65 0.81 -17.77 0.36
N LEU A 66 1.13 -16.90 1.33
CA LEU A 66 1.29 -15.48 1.07
C LEU A 66 2.74 -15.15 0.80
N PHE A 67 2.95 -14.37 -0.24
CA PHE A 67 4.26 -13.86 -0.61
C PHE A 67 4.21 -12.33 -0.70
N LEU A 68 5.21 -11.69 -0.14
CA LEU A 68 5.39 -10.25 -0.19
C LEU A 68 6.55 -9.93 -1.10
N TYR A 69 6.30 -9.05 -2.07
CA TYR A 69 7.29 -8.65 -3.06
C TYR A 69 7.76 -7.23 -2.77
N THR A 70 9.07 -7.08 -2.62
CA THR A 70 9.74 -5.79 -2.62
C THR A 70 10.31 -5.52 -3.99
N LYS A 71 11.08 -4.46 -4.15
CA LYS A 71 11.70 -4.15 -5.43
C LYS A 71 12.57 -5.30 -5.97
N ASP A 72 13.33 -5.95 -5.11
CA ASP A 72 14.35 -6.92 -5.51
C ASP A 72 14.19 -8.31 -4.87
N GLU A 73 13.33 -8.47 -3.89
CA GLU A 73 13.21 -9.69 -3.12
C GLU A 73 11.77 -10.16 -2.94
N VAL A 74 11.62 -11.44 -2.63
CA VAL A 74 10.34 -12.06 -2.31
C VAL A 74 10.44 -12.70 -0.93
N PHE A 75 9.44 -12.43 -0.10
CA PHE A 75 9.37 -12.94 1.26
C PHE A 75 8.10 -13.75 1.48
N ARG A 76 8.18 -14.71 2.36
CA ARG A 76 7.01 -15.44 2.81
C ARG A 76 6.34 -14.68 3.97
N LEU A 77 5.01 -14.56 3.92
CA LEU A 77 4.23 -14.03 5.04
C LEU A 77 3.42 -15.11 5.71
N ASP A 78 3.23 -14.99 7.01
CA ASP A 78 2.27 -15.79 7.74
C ASP A 78 0.90 -15.13 7.71
N GLY A 79 -0.15 -15.93 7.83
CA GLY A 79 -1.52 -15.44 7.89
C GLY A 79 -2.29 -15.65 6.59
N THR A 80 -3.41 -14.96 6.50
CA THR A 80 -4.34 -15.07 5.37
C THR A 80 -4.57 -13.69 4.74
N MET A 81 -5.16 -13.67 3.54
CA MET A 81 -5.51 -12.40 2.89
C MET A 81 -6.45 -11.54 3.75
N PRO A 82 -7.50 -12.10 4.39
CA PRO A 82 -8.31 -11.29 5.31
C PRO A 82 -7.52 -10.70 6.48
N ASP A 83 -6.53 -11.44 7.01
CA ASP A 83 -5.67 -10.92 8.07
C ASP A 83 -4.89 -9.69 7.60
N ILE A 84 -4.33 -9.77 6.39
CA ILE A 84 -3.60 -8.65 5.81
C ILE A 84 -4.54 -7.47 5.56
N GLU A 85 -5.70 -7.71 4.97
CA GLU A 85 -6.66 -6.64 4.69
C GLU A 85 -7.09 -5.87 5.94
N SER A 86 -7.23 -6.57 7.08
CA SER A 86 -7.61 -5.93 8.33
C SER A 86 -6.57 -4.93 8.84
N ARG A 87 -5.31 -5.07 8.41
CA ARG A 87 -4.19 -4.24 8.87
C ARG A 87 -3.87 -3.08 7.94
N ILE A 88 -4.31 -3.12 6.69
CA ILE A 88 -3.86 -2.19 5.65
C ILE A 88 -4.84 -1.06 5.32
N PHE A 89 -5.92 -0.93 6.06
CA PHE A 89 -6.91 0.14 5.86
C PHE A 89 -6.22 1.52 5.87
N ASP A 90 -6.50 2.36 4.88
CA ASP A 90 -5.92 3.70 4.71
C ASP A 90 -4.40 3.74 4.55
N THR A 91 -3.78 2.68 4.06
CA THR A 91 -2.31 2.65 3.88
C THR A 91 -1.86 2.84 2.44
N GLY A 92 -2.60 2.77 1.46
CA GLY A 92 -2.18 2.72 0.06
C GLY A 92 -2.06 1.31 -0.48
N LEU A 93 -2.07 0.30 0.38
CA LEU A 93 -2.19 -1.09 -0.05
C LEU A 93 -3.67 -1.39 -0.29
N VAL A 94 -4.01 -1.84 -1.49
CA VAL A 94 -5.40 -2.12 -1.86
C VAL A 94 -5.52 -3.47 -2.54
N ARG A 95 -6.62 -4.13 -2.30
CA ARG A 95 -6.94 -5.38 -2.97
C ARG A 95 -7.27 -5.12 -4.43
N ILE A 96 -6.64 -5.87 -5.35
CA ILE A 96 -6.88 -5.73 -6.79
C ILE A 96 -7.44 -7.00 -7.44
N SER A 97 -7.38 -8.11 -6.72
CA SER A 97 -7.97 -9.39 -7.14
C SER A 97 -8.16 -10.27 -5.91
N ARG A 98 -8.75 -11.45 -6.10
CA ARG A 98 -8.90 -12.41 -5.01
C ARG A 98 -7.57 -12.79 -4.37
N THR A 99 -6.50 -12.73 -5.14
CA THR A 99 -5.20 -13.26 -4.74
C THR A 99 -4.12 -12.19 -4.61
N CYS A 100 -4.43 -10.91 -4.84
CA CYS A 100 -3.38 -9.89 -4.87
C CYS A 100 -3.80 -8.59 -4.18
N ILE A 101 -2.88 -8.05 -3.39
CA ILE A 101 -2.94 -6.72 -2.79
C ILE A 101 -1.77 -5.93 -3.37
N MET A 102 -2.05 -4.74 -3.91
CA MET A 102 -1.05 -3.91 -4.58
C MET A 102 -0.80 -2.64 -3.78
N ASN A 103 0.44 -2.16 -3.80
CA ASN A 103 0.78 -0.84 -3.26
C ASN A 103 0.54 0.22 -4.35
N THR A 104 -0.45 1.06 -4.14
CA THR A 104 -0.81 2.11 -5.10
C THR A 104 0.27 3.18 -5.23
N ASP A 105 1.13 3.35 -4.22
CA ASP A 105 2.25 4.29 -4.29
C ASP A 105 3.34 3.83 -5.26
N LYS A 106 3.33 2.56 -5.64
CA LYS A 106 4.26 1.98 -6.63
C LYS A 106 3.67 1.93 -8.03
N LEU A 107 2.43 2.35 -8.19
CA LEU A 107 1.72 2.30 -9.46
C LEU A 107 2.22 3.38 -10.40
N ARG A 108 2.69 2.99 -11.58
CA ARG A 108 3.12 3.90 -12.64
C ARG A 108 2.00 4.20 -13.63
N GLU A 109 1.29 3.17 -14.09
CA GLU A 109 0.20 3.35 -15.04
C GLU A 109 -0.81 2.21 -14.96
N ILE A 110 -2.02 2.47 -15.46
CA ILE A 110 -3.04 1.43 -15.66
C ILE A 110 -3.37 1.40 -17.14
N LYS A 111 -3.36 0.22 -17.72
CA LYS A 111 -3.71 -0.02 -19.12
C LYS A 111 -4.95 -0.89 -19.20
N GLN A 112 -5.79 -0.59 -20.15
CA GLN A 112 -6.88 -1.50 -20.51
C GLN A 112 -6.33 -2.54 -21.46
N ILE A 113 -6.55 -3.81 -21.13
CA ILE A 113 -6.16 -4.93 -21.97
C ILE A 113 -7.41 -5.66 -22.48
N ARG A 114 -7.24 -6.71 -23.29
CA ARG A 114 -8.35 -7.46 -23.86
C ARG A 114 -9.32 -7.98 -22.81
N ASN A 115 -10.59 -8.14 -23.19
CA ASN A 115 -11.67 -8.66 -22.34
C ASN A 115 -11.99 -7.79 -21.11
N SER A 116 -11.81 -6.48 -21.26
CA SER A 116 -12.13 -5.51 -20.22
C SER A 116 -11.35 -5.69 -18.90
N HIS A 117 -10.25 -6.41 -18.93
CA HIS A 117 -9.33 -6.46 -17.81
C HIS A 117 -8.43 -5.23 -17.79
N LEU A 118 -8.03 -4.82 -16.61
CA LEU A 118 -7.04 -3.76 -16.45
C LEU A 118 -5.72 -4.37 -16.01
N GLU A 119 -4.64 -3.77 -16.49
CA GLU A 119 -3.30 -4.14 -16.10
C GLU A 119 -2.67 -2.97 -15.38
N ALA A 120 -2.24 -3.20 -14.14
CA ALA A 120 -1.49 -2.22 -13.37
C ALA A 120 0.00 -2.46 -13.61
N VAL A 121 0.71 -1.41 -14.00
CA VAL A 121 2.16 -1.47 -14.20
C VAL A 121 2.82 -0.71 -13.06
N LEU A 122 3.67 -1.40 -12.31
CA LEU A 122 4.39 -0.82 -11.19
C LEU A 122 5.71 -0.18 -11.65
N ASP A 123 6.33 0.60 -10.80
CA ASP A 123 7.53 1.35 -11.14
C ASP A 123 8.78 0.46 -11.36
N ASN A 124 8.70 -0.82 -10.97
CA ASN A 124 9.73 -1.82 -11.25
C ASN A 124 9.41 -2.68 -12.49
N ASP A 125 8.45 -2.23 -13.32
CA ASP A 125 7.98 -2.90 -14.54
C ASP A 125 7.17 -4.18 -14.32
N GLU A 126 6.86 -4.54 -13.08
CA GLU A 126 5.94 -5.63 -12.78
C GLU A 126 4.53 -5.26 -13.24
N LYS A 127 3.83 -6.25 -13.77
CA LYS A 127 2.46 -6.09 -14.29
C LYS A 127 1.51 -6.97 -13.50
N LEU A 128 0.45 -6.37 -13.00
CA LEU A 128 -0.56 -7.05 -12.21
C LEU A 128 -1.93 -6.90 -12.87
N ILE A 129 -2.72 -7.96 -12.84
CA ILE A 129 -4.09 -7.91 -13.37
C ILE A 129 -5.05 -7.41 -12.29
N VAL A 130 -5.82 -6.40 -12.63
CA VAL A 130 -6.83 -5.83 -11.75
C VAL A 130 -8.20 -6.41 -12.13
N SER A 131 -8.84 -7.06 -11.17
CA SER A 131 -10.18 -7.59 -11.34
C SER A 131 -11.22 -6.46 -11.31
N ARG A 132 -12.23 -6.54 -12.15
CA ARG A 132 -13.32 -5.55 -12.22
C ARG A 132 -13.97 -5.28 -10.86
N LYS A 133 -14.11 -6.32 -10.05
CA LYS A 133 -14.73 -6.21 -8.73
C LYS A 133 -14.03 -5.19 -7.85
N TYR A 134 -12.70 -5.07 -7.98
CA TYR A 134 -11.88 -4.21 -7.15
C TYR A 134 -11.52 -2.87 -7.80
N LEU A 135 -11.96 -2.65 -9.03
CA LEU A 135 -11.67 -1.43 -9.78
C LEU A 135 -12.13 -0.14 -9.09
N PRO A 136 -13.32 -0.08 -8.44
CA PRO A 136 -13.74 1.13 -7.74
C PRO A 136 -12.76 1.60 -6.66
N GLU A 137 -12.12 0.70 -5.95
CA GLU A 137 -11.13 1.06 -4.92
C GLU A 137 -9.91 1.73 -5.53
N ILE A 138 -9.45 1.25 -6.67
CA ILE A 138 -8.30 1.83 -7.37
C ILE A 138 -8.66 3.21 -7.93
N LYS A 139 -9.83 3.37 -8.50
CA LYS A 139 -10.30 4.66 -9.00
C LYS A 139 -10.37 5.72 -7.91
N LYS A 140 -10.77 5.34 -6.70
CA LYS A 140 -10.77 6.25 -5.55
C LYS A 140 -9.37 6.77 -5.24
N VAL A 141 -8.37 5.91 -5.29
CA VAL A 141 -6.98 6.29 -5.04
C VAL A 141 -6.52 7.30 -6.08
N PHE A 142 -6.76 7.07 -7.36
CA PHE A 142 -6.40 8.00 -8.42
C PHE A 142 -7.08 9.37 -8.26
N ARG A 143 -8.34 9.39 -7.88
CA ARG A 143 -9.07 10.65 -7.66
C ARG A 143 -8.51 11.45 -6.48
N LYS A 144 -8.05 10.77 -5.43
CA LYS A 144 -7.46 11.44 -4.26
C LYS A 144 -6.10 12.05 -4.55
N GLU A 145 -5.36 11.55 -5.52
CA GLU A 145 -4.01 12.01 -5.86
C GLU A 145 -3.98 13.17 -6.84
N GLY A 146 -5.05 13.92 -6.93
CA GLY A 146 -5.02 15.24 -7.55
C GLY A 146 -5.25 15.25 -9.05
N VAL A 147 -5.97 14.32 -9.52
CA VAL A 147 -6.36 14.35 -10.93
C VAL A 147 -7.76 14.87 -11.08
#